data_767edac8930446dc705a51ddbcac978c
#
_entry.id   767edac8930446dc705a51ddbcac978c
#
_cell.length_a   1.000
_cell.length_b   1.000
_cell.length_c   1.000
_cell.angle_alpha   90.00
_cell.angle_beta   90.00
_cell.angle_gamma   90.00
#
_symmetry.space_group_name_H-M   'P 1'
#
loop_
_entity.id
_entity.type
_entity.pdbx_description
1 polymer ?
#
loop_
_entity_poly.entity_id
_entity_poly.type
_entity_poly.pdbx_seq_one_letter_code
_entity_poly.pdbx_strand_id
1 'polypeptide(L)'
;MLRLMCKSKIHRATLTKVDLHYEGSIGIDKLLLKKANIYPGEIVQVVNINNGARFETYAIEEKAGSGTIGLYGAAAHLGKPGDLIIILSYGLVEDKESLRMKLNPVYVDADNRIAK
;
A
#
# COMPACT_ATOMS: atom_id res chain seq x y z
N MET A 1 -27.41 2.09 -0.92
CA MET A 1 -26.34 3.10 -0.89
C MET A 1 -25.01 2.44 -0.61
N LEU A 2 -23.99 2.79 -1.37
CA LEU A 2 -22.64 2.26 -1.16
C LEU A 2 -21.85 3.19 -0.24
N ARG A 3 -21.02 2.61 0.62
CA ARG A 3 -20.07 3.34 1.44
C ARG A 3 -18.67 2.99 1.00
N LEU A 4 -17.80 3.98 0.94
CA LEU A 4 -16.38 3.76 0.66
C LEU A 4 -15.69 3.39 1.98
N MET A 5 -15.26 2.14 2.07
CA MET A 5 -14.70 1.59 3.30
C MET A 5 -13.22 1.24 3.09
N CYS A 6 -12.41 1.46 4.10
CA CYS A 6 -11.04 0.95 4.10
C CYS A 6 -11.11 -0.56 4.35
N LYS A 7 -10.76 -1.35 3.35
CA LYS A 7 -10.85 -2.82 3.47
C LYS A 7 -9.57 -3.44 4.03
N SER A 8 -8.42 -2.83 3.75
CA SER A 8 -7.15 -3.35 4.23
C SER A 8 -6.11 -2.23 4.29
N LYS A 9 -5.04 -2.49 5.03
CA LYS A 9 -3.88 -1.61 5.03
C LYS A 9 -2.62 -2.43 5.26
N ILE A 10 -1.52 -1.97 4.63
CA ILE A 10 -0.19 -2.46 4.96
C ILE A 10 0.41 -1.39 5.85
N HIS A 11 0.63 -1.75 7.12
CA HIS A 11 0.96 -0.78 8.17
C HIS A 11 2.46 -0.69 8.40
N ARG A 12 3.01 0.51 8.22
CA ARG A 12 4.40 0.87 8.51
C ARG A 12 5.40 0.05 7.70
N ALA A 13 5.14 -0.09 6.41
CA ALA A 13 6.10 -0.69 5.50
C ALA A 13 7.26 0.28 5.27
N THR A 14 8.45 -0.26 5.08
CA THR A 14 9.65 0.53 4.81
C THR A 14 9.82 0.70 3.31
N LEU A 15 9.87 1.94 2.84
CA LEU A 15 10.14 2.26 1.45
C LEU A 15 11.58 1.82 1.12
N THR A 16 11.75 0.99 0.08
CA THR A 16 13.06 0.42 -0.24
C THR A 16 13.73 1.08 -1.44
N LYS A 17 12.95 1.64 -2.37
CA LYS A 17 13.53 2.33 -3.52
C LYS A 17 12.56 3.33 -4.13
N VAL A 18 13.12 4.27 -4.90
CA VAL A 18 12.36 5.24 -5.68
C VAL A 18 12.99 5.34 -7.08
N ASP A 19 12.17 5.59 -8.09
CA ASP A 19 12.65 5.77 -9.47
C ASP A 19 11.73 6.74 -10.22
N LEU A 20 12.22 7.96 -10.44
CA LEU A 20 11.48 9.01 -11.13
C LEU A 20 11.20 8.68 -12.59
N HIS A 21 12.03 7.86 -13.20
CA HIS A 21 11.99 7.59 -14.64
C HIS A 21 11.25 6.31 -15.01
N TYR A 22 10.46 5.82 -14.10
CA TYR A 22 9.58 4.66 -14.31
C TYR A 22 8.12 5.13 -14.35
N GLU A 23 7.22 4.26 -14.81
CA GLU A 23 5.79 4.58 -14.82
C GLU A 23 5.25 4.79 -13.40
N GLY A 24 4.46 5.85 -13.20
CA GLY A 24 3.97 6.23 -11.89
C GLY A 24 3.15 5.14 -11.25
N SER A 25 3.60 4.63 -10.08
CA SER A 25 2.97 3.51 -9.39
C SER A 25 3.63 3.29 -8.04
N ILE A 26 3.06 2.36 -7.26
CA ILE A 26 3.74 1.83 -6.08
C ILE A 26 3.97 0.34 -6.27
N GLY A 27 5.24 -0.07 -6.24
CA GLY A 27 5.60 -1.48 -6.30
C GLY A 27 5.51 -2.10 -4.92
N ILE A 28 4.82 -3.23 -4.82
CA ILE A 28 4.58 -3.90 -3.54
C ILE A 28 4.91 -5.38 -3.67
N ASP A 29 5.70 -5.90 -2.75
CA ASP A 29 5.98 -7.33 -2.65
C ASP A 29 4.69 -8.14 -2.82
N LYS A 30 4.70 -9.10 -3.71
CA LYS A 30 3.54 -9.94 -4.03
C LYS A 30 2.91 -10.60 -2.81
N LEU A 31 3.72 -11.00 -1.82
CA LEU A 31 3.19 -11.63 -0.60
C LEU A 31 2.36 -10.64 0.21
N LEU A 32 2.77 -9.36 0.23
CA LEU A 32 2.02 -8.32 0.91
C LEU A 32 0.73 -7.99 0.17
N LEU A 33 0.78 -7.95 -1.15
CA LEU A 33 -0.43 -7.75 -1.96
C LEU A 33 -1.46 -8.83 -1.67
N LYS A 34 -1.04 -10.09 -1.63
CA LYS A 34 -1.94 -11.21 -1.34
C LYS A 34 -2.52 -11.11 0.06
N LYS A 35 -1.69 -10.84 1.04
CA LYS A 35 -2.13 -10.76 2.44
C LYS A 35 -3.11 -9.62 2.66
N ALA A 36 -2.90 -8.49 1.99
CA ALA A 36 -3.77 -7.33 2.08
C ALA A 36 -4.97 -7.39 1.13
N ASN A 37 -5.03 -8.41 0.28
CA ASN A 37 -6.06 -8.55 -0.74
C ASN A 37 -6.12 -7.32 -1.66
N ILE A 38 -4.96 -6.91 -2.14
CA ILE A 38 -4.81 -5.82 -3.11
C ILE A 38 -4.35 -6.43 -4.43
N TYR A 39 -5.07 -6.10 -5.51
CA TYR A 39 -4.72 -6.59 -6.84
C TYR A 39 -3.80 -5.61 -7.55
N PRO A 40 -2.89 -6.11 -8.40
CA PRO A 40 -2.15 -5.23 -9.31
C PRO A 40 -3.12 -4.37 -10.12
N GLY A 41 -2.83 -3.09 -10.24
CA GLY A 41 -3.71 -2.12 -10.92
C GLY A 41 -4.74 -1.46 -10.02
N GLU A 42 -4.91 -1.95 -8.81
CA GLU A 42 -5.86 -1.36 -7.87
C GLU A 42 -5.33 -0.01 -7.37
N ILE A 43 -6.22 0.98 -7.29
CA ILE A 43 -5.87 2.29 -6.73
C ILE A 43 -5.73 2.16 -5.23
N VAL A 44 -4.63 2.67 -4.69
CA VAL A 44 -4.38 2.69 -3.25
C VAL A 44 -4.01 4.10 -2.81
N GLN A 45 -4.21 4.38 -1.54
CA GLN A 45 -3.76 5.62 -0.94
C GLN A 45 -2.50 5.33 -0.12
N VAL A 46 -1.50 6.17 -0.29
CA VAL A 46 -0.21 6.03 0.40
C VAL A 46 -0.03 7.19 1.34
N VAL A 47 0.29 6.89 2.59
CA VAL A 47 0.57 7.89 3.61
C VAL A 47 2.01 7.72 4.07
N ASN A 48 2.81 8.77 3.96
CA ASN A 48 4.20 8.75 4.41
C ASN A 48 4.28 9.31 5.83
N ILE A 49 4.65 8.47 6.78
CA ILE A 49 4.71 8.84 8.19
C ILE A 49 5.79 9.87 8.44
N ASN A 50 6.89 9.80 7.69
CA ASN A 50 8.05 10.65 7.93
C ASN A 50 7.87 12.11 7.46
N ASN A 51 7.12 12.32 6.38
CA ASN A 51 6.94 13.67 5.82
C ASN A 51 5.49 14.14 5.74
N GLY A 52 4.53 13.29 6.11
CA GLY A 52 3.12 13.63 6.10
C GLY A 52 2.47 13.64 4.73
N ALA A 53 3.17 13.26 3.67
CA ALA A 53 2.59 13.20 2.34
C ALA A 53 1.48 12.15 2.28
N ARG A 54 0.42 12.47 1.56
CA ARG A 54 -0.72 11.56 1.34
C ARG A 54 -1.10 11.68 -0.13
N PHE A 55 -1.07 10.57 -0.85
CA PHE A 55 -1.34 10.57 -2.28
C PHE A 55 -1.93 9.26 -2.74
N GLU A 56 -2.51 9.28 -3.93
CA GLU A 56 -3.07 8.10 -4.58
C GLU A 56 -2.19 7.69 -5.75
N THR A 57 -2.08 6.37 -5.94
CA THR A 57 -1.44 5.77 -7.10
C THR A 57 -1.98 4.36 -7.25
N TYR A 58 -1.54 3.61 -8.23
CA TYR A 58 -1.96 2.22 -8.37
C TYR A 58 -0.82 1.26 -8.01
N ALA A 59 -1.21 0.08 -7.56
CA ALA A 59 -0.26 -0.95 -7.14
C ALA A 59 0.27 -1.74 -8.32
N ILE A 60 1.57 -2.04 -8.31
CA ILE A 60 2.17 -3.03 -9.19
C ILE A 60 2.86 -4.10 -8.36
N GLU A 61 3.03 -5.28 -8.97
CA GLU A 61 3.59 -6.42 -8.29
C GLU A 61 5.11 -6.41 -8.32
N GLU A 62 5.73 -6.58 -7.15
CA GLU A 62 7.17 -6.81 -7.04
C GLU A 62 7.40 -8.27 -6.68
N LYS A 63 8.63 -8.74 -6.83
CA LYS A 63 8.98 -10.14 -6.60
C LYS A 63 8.55 -10.60 -5.20
N ALA A 64 7.88 -11.76 -5.14
CA ALA A 64 7.42 -12.34 -3.89
C ALA A 64 8.59 -12.61 -2.93
N GLY A 65 8.45 -12.12 -1.70
CA GLY A 65 9.47 -12.30 -0.66
C GLY A 65 10.66 -11.36 -0.76
N SER A 66 10.65 -10.44 -1.74
CA SER A 66 11.76 -9.50 -1.93
C SER A 66 11.80 -8.40 -0.87
N GLY A 67 10.67 -8.16 -0.20
CA GLY A 67 10.54 -7.02 0.71
C GLY A 67 10.53 -5.68 -0.01
N THR A 68 10.37 -5.67 -1.34
CA THR A 68 10.43 -4.45 -2.13
C THR A 68 9.16 -3.63 -1.98
N ILE A 69 9.33 -2.37 -1.63
CA ILE A 69 8.29 -1.34 -1.68
C ILE A 69 8.91 -0.16 -2.41
N GLY A 70 8.42 0.14 -3.61
CA GLY A 70 9.01 1.18 -4.45
C GLY A 70 8.01 2.25 -4.85
N LEU A 71 8.45 3.51 -4.89
CA LEU A 71 7.66 4.61 -5.44
C LEU A 71 8.24 5.02 -6.79
N TYR A 72 7.39 5.02 -7.80
CA TYR A 72 7.80 5.22 -9.19
C TYR A 72 7.12 6.42 -9.82
N GLY A 73 7.82 7.06 -10.76
CA GLY A 73 7.32 8.23 -11.45
C GLY A 73 7.21 9.42 -10.52
N ALA A 74 6.16 10.21 -10.67
CA ALA A 74 5.95 11.40 -9.86
C ALA A 74 5.88 11.10 -8.36
N ALA A 75 5.38 9.93 -7.98
CA ALA A 75 5.30 9.52 -6.58
C ALA A 75 6.67 9.41 -5.91
N ALA A 76 7.74 9.22 -6.70
CA ALA A 76 9.10 9.14 -6.17
C ALA A 76 9.55 10.44 -5.48
N HIS A 77 8.90 11.57 -5.78
CA HIS A 77 9.17 12.84 -5.10
C HIS A 77 8.62 12.87 -3.67
N LEU A 78 7.72 11.95 -3.34
CA LEU A 78 6.96 12.00 -2.09
C LEU A 78 7.51 11.07 -1.01
N GLY A 79 8.66 10.47 -1.25
CA GLY A 79 9.34 9.63 -0.28
C GLY A 79 10.78 9.35 -0.65
N LYS A 80 11.49 8.78 0.30
CA LYS A 80 12.88 8.33 0.10
C LYS A 80 13.06 6.97 0.77
N PRO A 81 14.03 6.16 0.31
CA PRO A 81 14.29 4.88 0.96
C PRO A 81 14.49 5.05 2.46
N GLY A 82 13.89 4.16 3.24
CA GLY A 82 13.90 4.23 4.70
C GLY A 82 12.67 4.86 5.31
N ASP A 83 11.88 5.60 4.53
CA ASP A 83 10.64 6.18 5.04
C ASP A 83 9.64 5.08 5.39
N LEU A 84 8.87 5.31 6.45
CA LEU A 84 7.78 4.42 6.83
C LEU A 84 6.49 4.91 6.20
N ILE A 85 5.79 4.01 5.52
CA ILE A 85 4.55 4.34 4.83
C ILE A 85 3.43 3.40 5.25
N ILE A 86 2.19 3.86 5.06
CA ILE A 86 1.00 3.06 5.23
C ILE A 86 0.30 3.03 3.88
N ILE A 87 -0.03 1.84 3.40
CA ILE A 87 -0.74 1.67 2.13
C ILE A 87 -2.16 1.25 2.46
N LEU A 88 -3.13 2.07 2.02
CA LEU A 88 -4.55 1.87 2.31
C LEU A 88 -5.29 1.43 1.06
N SER A 89 -6.12 0.41 1.19
CA SER A 89 -6.99 -0.07 0.12
C SER A 89 -8.44 0.10 0.51
N TYR A 90 -9.26 0.54 -0.45
CA TYR A 90 -10.67 0.84 -0.21
C TYR A 90 -11.57 -0.03 -1.07
N GLY A 91 -12.81 -0.19 -0.63
CA GLY A 91 -13.82 -0.88 -1.40
C GLY A 91 -15.18 -0.20 -1.23
N LEU A 92 -16.00 -0.29 -2.25
CA LEU A 92 -17.39 0.15 -2.18
C LEU A 92 -18.22 -1.00 -1.64
N VAL A 93 -18.92 -0.76 -0.54
CA VAL A 93 -19.64 -1.78 0.21
C VAL A 93 -21.07 -1.32 0.44
N GLU A 94 -22.02 -2.24 0.26
CA GLU A 94 -23.43 -1.96 0.58
C GLU A 94 -23.56 -1.53 2.05
N ASP A 95 -24.47 -0.60 2.31
CA ASP A 95 -24.64 -0.06 3.65
C ASP A 95 -24.81 -1.14 4.71
N LYS A 96 -25.61 -2.17 4.43
CA LYS A 96 -25.85 -3.28 5.36
C LYS A 96 -24.55 -4.04 5.71
N GLU A 97 -23.71 -4.21 4.72
CA GLU A 97 -22.46 -4.98 4.88
C GLU A 97 -21.37 -4.16 5.58
N SER A 98 -21.46 -2.82 5.49
CA SER A 98 -20.45 -1.94 6.06
C SER A 98 -20.26 -2.12 7.56
N LEU A 99 -21.32 -2.40 8.29
CA LEU A 99 -21.26 -2.58 9.73
C LEU A 99 -20.56 -3.90 10.12
N ARG A 100 -20.57 -4.88 9.23
CA ARG A 100 -19.95 -6.19 9.48
C ARG A 100 -18.53 -6.28 8.94
N MET A 101 -18.17 -5.34 8.08
CA MET A 101 -16.85 -5.34 7.47
C MET A 101 -15.79 -5.04 8.51
N LYS A 102 -14.73 -5.86 8.50
CA LYS A 102 -13.57 -5.65 9.37
C LYS A 102 -12.39 -5.24 8.53
N LEU A 103 -11.69 -4.21 8.97
CA LEU A 103 -10.42 -3.82 8.38
C LEU A 103 -9.43 -4.99 8.50
N ASN A 104 -8.72 -5.28 7.42
CA ASN A 104 -7.66 -6.29 7.40
C ASN A 104 -6.30 -5.57 7.47
N PRO A 105 -5.71 -5.39 8.66
CA PRO A 105 -4.39 -4.77 8.77
C PRO A 105 -3.31 -5.82 8.56
N VAL A 106 -2.31 -5.48 7.75
CA VAL A 106 -1.12 -6.31 7.54
C VAL A 106 0.04 -5.61 8.21
N TYR A 107 0.63 -6.24 9.22
CA TYR A 107 1.78 -5.72 9.93
C TYR A 107 3.04 -6.34 9.36
N VAL A 108 4.07 -5.53 9.22
CA VAL A 108 5.35 -5.98 8.67
C VAL A 108 6.49 -5.58 9.60
N ASP A 109 7.61 -6.30 9.49
CA ASP A 109 8.83 -5.96 10.20
C ASP A 109 9.69 -4.99 9.38
N ALA A 110 10.91 -4.71 9.84
CA ALA A 110 11.81 -3.77 9.19
C ALA A 110 12.24 -4.20 7.78
N ASP A 111 12.11 -5.48 7.47
CA ASP A 111 12.44 -6.03 6.16
C ASP A 111 11.21 -6.25 5.29
N ASN A 112 10.07 -5.66 5.68
CA ASN A 112 8.79 -5.79 5.00
C ASN A 112 8.30 -7.24 4.92
N ARG A 113 8.63 -8.03 5.91
CA ARG A 113 8.10 -9.39 6.03
C ARG A 113 6.87 -9.36 6.92
N ILE A 114 5.91 -10.20 6.60
CA ILE A 114 4.65 -10.26 7.36
C ILE A 114 4.97 -10.64 8.80
N ALA A 115 4.57 -9.79 9.76
CA ALA A 115 4.82 -10.00 11.17
C ALA A 115 3.61 -10.61 11.88
N LYS A 116 2.43 -10.40 11.33
CA LYS A 116 1.19 -10.95 11.87
C LYS A 116 0.14 -11.10 10.78
#